data_258314d85a8f014d06849cdf690a1079
#
_entry.id   258314d85a8f014d06849cdf690a1079
#
_cell.length_a   1.000
_cell.length_b   1.000
_cell.length_c   1.000
_cell.angle_alpha   90.00
_cell.angle_beta   90.00
_cell.angle_gamma   90.00
#
_symmetry.space_group_name_H-M   'P 1'
#
loop_
_entity.id
_entity.type
_entity.pdbx_description
1 polymer ?
#
loop_
_entity_poly.entity_id
_entity_poly.type
_entity_poly.pdbx_seq_one_letter_code
_entity_poly.pdbx_strand_id
1 'polypeptide(L)'
;MMTLGGCATAIKPHETTGAPTLDFQSMALNPSNGGELIGAYALQPGDIILTAENGLNSVGIRLITLSPVSHAAIYMGNQQIAEAVGSGIRIRSVDAMLKDEATVVAFRHPDLTAGQAIQINTFVASHEGKKYNYLGVMLQAPFALERRLCELPLVPSTVRDFCIRGIAAVQLGLGRNDQFFCSQFILEAYRSAGLPLTDADPRLINPGDLLHMREGDVPSIMIHKPLKYVGHLKAA
;
A
#
# COMPACT_ATOMS: atom_id res chain seq x y z
N MET A 1 17.56 5.58 22.07
CA MET A 1 16.15 5.91 21.93
C MET A 1 15.56 4.83 21.04
N MET A 2 14.87 3.81 21.62
CA MET A 2 14.27 2.73 20.86
C MET A 2 13.05 3.29 20.13
N THR A 3 13.14 3.47 18.83
CA THR A 3 11.96 3.71 17.98
C THR A 3 11.19 2.41 17.88
N LEU A 4 10.06 2.33 18.58
CA LEU A 4 9.05 1.29 18.38
C LEU A 4 8.45 1.47 16.98
N GLY A 5 9.13 1.01 15.96
CA GLY A 5 8.82 1.29 14.56
C GLY A 5 8.26 0.12 13.76
N GLY A 6 7.87 -0.97 14.35
CA GLY A 6 7.25 -2.09 13.63
C GLY A 6 6.26 -2.82 14.52
N CYS A 7 5.14 -3.27 13.93
CA CYS A 7 4.26 -4.23 14.59
C CYS A 7 4.87 -5.63 14.50
N ALA A 8 4.79 -6.41 15.58
CA ALA A 8 5.14 -7.82 15.53
C ALA A 8 4.16 -8.53 14.57
N THR A 9 4.69 -9.24 13.58
CA THR A 9 3.91 -9.85 12.50
C THR A 9 3.71 -11.35 12.67
N ALA A 10 4.68 -12.02 13.31
CA ALA A 10 4.62 -13.47 13.52
C ALA A 10 5.45 -13.90 14.72
N ILE A 11 5.21 -15.13 15.19
CA ILE A 11 6.13 -15.87 16.02
C ILE A 11 6.79 -16.91 15.13
N LYS A 12 8.11 -16.82 14.95
CA LYS A 12 8.91 -17.79 14.17
C LYS A 12 9.88 -18.51 15.08
N PRO A 13 10.20 -19.79 14.83
CA PRO A 13 11.28 -20.45 15.54
C PRO A 13 12.62 -19.81 15.14
N HIS A 14 13.46 -19.55 16.12
CA HIS A 14 14.84 -19.08 15.89
C HIS A 14 15.61 -20.14 15.11
N GLU A 15 16.29 -19.76 14.05
CA GLU A 15 16.95 -20.69 13.10
C GLU A 15 17.91 -21.69 13.74
N THR A 16 18.61 -21.28 14.82
CA THR A 16 19.63 -22.13 15.49
C THR A 16 19.14 -22.76 16.77
N THR A 17 18.24 -22.12 17.53
CA THR A 17 17.81 -22.61 18.86
C THR A 17 16.42 -23.21 18.87
N GLY A 18 15.60 -23.00 17.82
CA GLY A 18 14.21 -23.39 17.78
C GLY A 18 13.29 -22.65 18.75
N ALA A 19 13.84 -21.73 19.57
CA ALA A 19 13.05 -20.95 20.51
C ALA A 19 12.10 -19.99 19.78
N PRO A 20 10.88 -19.76 20.32
CA PRO A 20 9.94 -18.82 19.70
C PRO A 20 10.50 -17.39 19.78
N THR A 21 10.59 -16.73 18.62
CA THR A 21 11.00 -15.31 18.49
C THR A 21 9.90 -14.52 17.81
N LEU A 22 9.75 -13.25 18.22
CA LEU A 22 8.85 -12.32 17.57
C LEU A 22 9.50 -11.78 16.30
N ASP A 23 8.80 -11.92 15.18
CA ASP A 23 9.16 -11.32 13.92
C ASP A 23 8.46 -9.96 13.80
N PHE A 24 9.20 -8.93 13.38
CA PHE A 24 8.69 -7.56 13.26
C PHE A 24 8.72 -7.12 11.80
N GLN A 25 7.83 -6.18 11.46
CA GLN A 25 7.86 -5.56 10.13
C GLN A 25 9.24 -4.99 9.82
N SER A 26 9.70 -5.19 8.59
CA SER A 26 11.04 -4.77 8.17
C SER A 26 11.20 -3.25 8.22
N MET A 27 12.06 -2.78 9.11
CA MET A 27 12.42 -1.37 9.20
C MET A 27 13.18 -0.86 7.96
N ALA A 28 13.80 -1.76 7.20
CA ALA A 28 14.48 -1.42 5.95
C ALA A 28 13.52 -0.95 4.85
N LEU A 29 12.23 -1.25 4.97
CA LEU A 29 11.18 -0.78 4.06
C LEU A 29 10.69 0.64 4.39
N ASN A 30 11.06 1.18 5.54
CA ASN A 30 10.69 2.54 5.90
C ASN A 30 11.39 3.54 4.96
N PRO A 31 10.66 4.40 4.23
CA PRO A 31 11.24 5.40 3.34
C PRO A 31 12.30 6.31 3.99
N SER A 32 12.20 6.54 5.30
CA SER A 32 13.16 7.37 6.05
C SER A 32 14.45 6.65 6.46
N ASN A 33 14.55 5.33 6.27
CA ASN A 33 15.72 4.54 6.71
C ASN A 33 16.82 4.41 5.65
N GLY A 34 16.87 5.33 4.72
CA GLY A 34 17.80 5.28 3.61
C GLY A 34 17.22 4.56 2.41
N GLY A 35 17.98 4.51 1.37
CA GLY A 35 17.62 3.93 0.11
C GLY A 35 18.34 4.65 -1.01
N GLU A 36 18.26 4.11 -2.19
CA GLU A 36 18.88 4.69 -3.36
C GLU A 36 18.01 5.84 -3.90
N LEU A 37 18.59 7.04 -4.01
CA LEU A 37 17.93 8.15 -4.70
C LEU A 37 18.01 7.95 -6.20
N ILE A 38 16.85 7.99 -6.85
CA ILE A 38 16.72 7.81 -8.31
C ILE A 38 16.04 9.04 -8.94
N GLY A 39 16.33 9.26 -10.21
CA GLY A 39 15.55 10.19 -11.03
C GLY A 39 14.29 9.54 -11.60
N ALA A 40 13.32 10.36 -12.01
CA ALA A 40 12.08 9.87 -12.62
C ALA A 40 12.30 9.05 -13.92
N TYR A 41 13.46 9.16 -14.54
CA TYR A 41 13.85 8.35 -15.70
C TYR A 41 14.02 6.84 -15.40
N ALA A 42 14.21 6.48 -14.11
CA ALA A 42 14.29 5.08 -13.68
C ALA A 42 12.92 4.40 -13.58
N LEU A 43 11.84 5.18 -13.56
CA LEU A 43 10.48 4.69 -13.50
C LEU A 43 10.04 4.05 -14.81
N GLN A 44 9.21 3.02 -14.73
CA GLN A 44 8.57 2.35 -15.85
C GLN A 44 7.04 2.38 -15.68
N PRO A 45 6.27 2.48 -16.79
CA PRO A 45 4.82 2.43 -16.71
C PRO A 45 4.32 1.23 -15.90
N GLY A 46 3.43 1.48 -14.96
CA GLY A 46 2.94 0.51 -14.01
C GLY A 46 3.68 0.49 -12.66
N ASP A 47 4.80 1.20 -12.48
CA ASP A 47 5.43 1.30 -11.16
C ASP A 47 4.45 1.86 -10.13
N ILE A 48 4.46 1.26 -8.94
CA ILE A 48 3.67 1.70 -7.79
C ILE A 48 4.48 2.74 -7.03
N ILE A 49 3.92 3.92 -6.87
CA ILE A 49 4.53 5.03 -6.14
C ILE A 49 3.82 5.15 -4.79
N LEU A 50 4.58 5.08 -3.70
CA LEU A 50 4.07 5.31 -2.35
C LEU A 50 4.62 6.62 -1.82
N THR A 51 3.75 7.42 -1.19
CA THR A 51 4.12 8.76 -0.75
C THR A 51 3.66 9.07 0.67
N ALA A 52 4.27 10.10 1.24
CA ALA A 52 3.87 10.71 2.50
C ALA A 52 4.01 12.23 2.41
N GLU A 53 2.92 12.92 2.72
CA GLU A 53 2.88 14.37 2.91
C GLU A 53 3.17 14.80 4.36
N ASN A 54 3.53 16.06 4.57
CA ASN A 54 3.64 16.67 5.89
C ASN A 54 2.29 17.23 6.42
N GLY A 55 1.21 17.10 5.65
CA GLY A 55 -0.13 17.57 6.04
C GLY A 55 -0.77 16.77 7.19
N LEU A 56 -1.67 17.41 7.95
CA LEU A 56 -2.34 16.78 9.10
C LEU A 56 -3.10 15.49 8.72
N ASN A 57 -3.72 15.45 7.54
CA ASN A 57 -4.43 14.26 7.05
C ASN A 57 -3.45 13.08 6.83
N SER A 58 -2.30 13.35 6.22
CA SER A 58 -1.26 12.34 5.99
C SER A 58 -0.68 11.84 7.33
N VAL A 59 -0.41 12.73 8.27
CA VAL A 59 0.03 12.38 9.63
C VAL A 59 -1.03 11.49 10.30
N GLY A 60 -2.30 11.85 10.21
CA GLY A 60 -3.42 11.07 10.75
C GLY A 60 -3.46 9.66 10.16
N ILE A 61 -3.39 9.52 8.84
CA ILE A 61 -3.38 8.21 8.16
C ILE A 61 -2.18 7.39 8.63
N ARG A 62 -0.98 7.97 8.68
CA ARG A 62 0.25 7.26 9.11
C ARG A 62 0.17 6.79 10.56
N LEU A 63 -0.39 7.59 11.46
CA LEU A 63 -0.58 7.21 12.86
C LEU A 63 -1.58 6.06 13.01
N ILE A 64 -2.69 6.09 12.27
CA ILE A 64 -3.72 5.06 12.33
C ILE A 64 -3.24 3.75 11.69
N THR A 65 -2.58 3.83 10.53
CA THR A 65 -2.06 2.65 9.82
C THR A 65 -0.73 2.16 10.37
N LEU A 66 -0.10 2.91 11.28
CA LEU A 66 1.26 2.69 11.78
C LEU A 66 2.27 2.51 10.62
N SER A 67 2.09 3.27 9.55
CA SER A 67 2.87 3.18 8.32
C SER A 67 3.61 4.49 8.04
N PRO A 68 4.82 4.43 7.47
CA PRO A 68 5.56 5.63 7.05
C PRO A 68 4.99 6.27 5.78
N VAL A 69 4.07 5.61 5.08
CA VAL A 69 3.40 6.12 3.88
C VAL A 69 1.90 6.29 4.12
N SER A 70 1.28 7.23 3.42
CA SER A 70 -0.14 7.56 3.56
C SER A 70 -0.91 7.53 2.24
N HIS A 71 -0.22 7.46 1.11
CA HIS A 71 -0.84 7.53 -0.21
C HIS A 71 -0.14 6.63 -1.23
N ALA A 72 -0.86 6.30 -2.31
CA ALA A 72 -0.38 5.45 -3.39
C ALA A 72 -0.84 5.97 -4.75
N ALA A 73 0.03 5.86 -5.76
CA ALA A 73 -0.19 6.24 -7.14
C ALA A 73 0.42 5.22 -8.10
N ILE A 74 0.07 5.27 -9.39
CA ILE A 74 0.67 4.47 -10.47
C ILE A 74 1.42 5.39 -11.42
N TYR A 75 2.64 5.05 -11.77
CA TYR A 75 3.36 5.73 -12.83
C TYR A 75 2.84 5.31 -14.21
N MET A 76 2.41 6.26 -15.01
CA MET A 76 1.78 6.05 -16.32
C MET A 76 2.75 6.06 -17.49
N GLY A 77 4.00 6.46 -17.25
CA GLY A 77 4.94 6.88 -18.29
C GLY A 77 4.88 8.38 -18.55
N ASN A 78 5.76 8.89 -19.40
CA ASN A 78 5.77 10.29 -19.84
C ASN A 78 5.74 11.33 -18.69
N GLN A 79 6.42 11.05 -17.58
CA GLN A 79 6.45 11.92 -16.38
C GLN A 79 5.06 12.15 -15.76
N GLN A 80 4.13 11.19 -15.91
CA GLN A 80 2.80 11.27 -15.34
C GLN A 80 2.52 10.15 -14.35
N ILE A 81 1.76 10.46 -13.32
CA ILE A 81 1.20 9.52 -12.36
C ILE A 81 -0.32 9.63 -12.36
N ALA A 82 -0.98 8.52 -12.03
CA ALA A 82 -2.41 8.47 -11.75
C ALA A 82 -2.63 8.12 -10.28
N GLU A 83 -3.57 8.80 -9.65
CA GLU A 83 -3.87 8.64 -8.23
C GLU A 83 -5.35 8.86 -7.94
N ALA A 84 -5.87 8.17 -6.94
CA ALA A 84 -7.20 8.39 -6.41
C ALA A 84 -7.11 9.32 -5.19
N VAL A 85 -7.70 10.51 -5.30
CA VAL A 85 -7.73 11.56 -4.26
C VAL A 85 -9.14 12.03 -3.97
N GLY A 86 -9.33 12.90 -2.99
CA GLY A 86 -10.64 13.38 -2.58
C GLY A 86 -11.54 13.92 -3.70
N SER A 87 -10.95 14.49 -4.74
CA SER A 87 -11.67 14.98 -5.93
C SER A 87 -12.01 13.90 -6.97
N GLY A 88 -11.44 12.70 -6.83
CA GLY A 88 -11.59 11.59 -7.78
C GLY A 88 -10.26 11.05 -8.27
N ILE A 89 -10.31 10.22 -9.32
CA ILE A 89 -9.11 9.73 -10.01
C ILE A 89 -8.60 10.83 -10.92
N ARG A 90 -7.34 11.21 -10.76
CA ARG A 90 -6.68 12.24 -11.55
C ARG A 90 -5.31 11.80 -12.05
N ILE A 91 -4.86 12.45 -13.12
CA ILE A 91 -3.51 12.33 -13.66
C ILE A 91 -2.77 13.66 -13.38
N ARG A 92 -1.55 13.59 -12.87
CA ARG A 92 -0.67 14.75 -12.69
C ARG A 92 0.78 14.43 -13.01
N SER A 93 1.62 15.45 -13.13
CA SER A 93 3.05 15.24 -13.38
C SER A 93 3.79 14.74 -12.14
N VAL A 94 4.86 13.98 -12.36
CA VAL A 94 5.81 13.57 -11.31
C VAL A 94 6.38 14.79 -10.58
N ASP A 95 6.71 15.86 -11.30
CA ASP A 95 7.24 17.11 -10.70
C ASP A 95 6.24 17.75 -9.74
N ALA A 96 4.95 17.76 -10.07
CA ALA A 96 3.92 18.28 -9.17
C ALA A 96 3.81 17.40 -7.91
N MET A 97 3.86 16.09 -8.06
CA MET A 97 3.91 15.16 -6.92
C MET A 97 5.12 15.42 -6.02
N LEU A 98 6.33 15.56 -6.60
CA LEU A 98 7.56 15.78 -5.84
C LEU A 98 7.57 17.12 -5.07
N LYS A 99 6.82 18.12 -5.52
CA LYS A 99 6.67 19.38 -4.78
C LYS A 99 5.82 19.22 -3.52
N ASP A 100 4.75 18.46 -3.62
CA ASP A 100 3.75 18.33 -2.55
C ASP A 100 4.17 17.32 -1.49
N GLU A 101 4.83 16.22 -1.89
CA GLU A 101 5.15 15.10 -1.01
C GLU A 101 6.48 15.31 -0.28
N ALA A 102 6.56 14.82 0.97
CA ALA A 102 7.80 14.81 1.75
C ALA A 102 8.69 13.61 1.39
N THR A 103 8.08 12.47 1.14
CA THR A 103 8.76 11.22 0.77
C THR A 103 8.05 10.60 -0.42
N VAL A 104 8.83 10.09 -1.38
CA VAL A 104 8.31 9.38 -2.56
C VAL A 104 9.20 8.18 -2.84
N VAL A 105 8.62 6.98 -2.82
CA VAL A 105 9.32 5.71 -3.06
C VAL A 105 8.59 4.89 -4.12
N ALA A 106 9.36 4.22 -4.99
CA ALA A 106 8.83 3.44 -6.09
C ALA A 106 9.08 1.94 -5.90
N PHE A 107 8.08 1.14 -6.26
CA PHE A 107 8.12 -0.32 -6.31
C PHE A 107 7.63 -0.83 -7.67
N ARG A 108 8.15 -1.98 -8.09
CA ARG A 108 7.81 -2.62 -9.37
C ARG A 108 7.40 -4.07 -9.18
N HIS A 109 6.33 -4.48 -9.84
CA HIS A 109 6.00 -5.89 -9.91
C HIS A 109 7.02 -6.61 -10.83
N PRO A 110 7.64 -7.73 -10.37
CA PRO A 110 8.74 -8.37 -11.10
C PRO A 110 8.35 -8.91 -12.49
N ASP A 111 7.10 -9.30 -12.67
CA ASP A 111 6.60 -9.91 -13.91
C ASP A 111 5.74 -8.96 -14.74
N LEU A 112 5.72 -7.66 -14.42
CA LEU A 112 4.95 -6.70 -15.20
C LEU A 112 5.51 -6.58 -16.63
N THR A 113 4.70 -6.92 -17.61
CA THR A 113 5.02 -6.79 -19.03
C THR A 113 4.57 -5.45 -19.58
N ALA A 114 5.15 -5.03 -20.71
CA ALA A 114 4.73 -3.81 -21.40
C ALA A 114 3.24 -3.86 -21.82
N GLY A 115 2.74 -5.04 -22.23
CA GLY A 115 1.32 -5.22 -22.55
C GLY A 115 0.41 -5.00 -21.36
N GLN A 116 0.78 -5.50 -20.21
CA GLN A 116 0.03 -5.30 -18.97
C GLN A 116 0.09 -3.85 -18.47
N ALA A 117 1.23 -3.17 -18.64
CA ALA A 117 1.32 -1.73 -18.35
C ALA A 117 0.36 -0.91 -19.22
N ILE A 118 0.19 -1.27 -20.50
CA ILE A 118 -0.82 -0.65 -21.39
C ILE A 118 -2.24 -0.92 -20.87
N GLN A 119 -2.53 -2.14 -20.40
CA GLN A 119 -3.84 -2.47 -19.82
C GLN A 119 -4.12 -1.67 -18.55
N ILE A 120 -3.12 -1.52 -17.66
CA ILE A 120 -3.19 -0.65 -16.49
C ILE A 120 -3.52 0.80 -16.92
N ASN A 121 -2.81 1.34 -17.89
CA ASN A 121 -3.05 2.68 -18.39
C ASN A 121 -4.47 2.84 -18.99
N THR A 122 -4.97 1.81 -19.69
CA THR A 122 -6.34 1.78 -20.23
C THR A 122 -7.37 1.79 -19.10
N PHE A 123 -7.14 1.00 -18.04
CA PHE A 123 -7.98 1.02 -16.84
C PHE A 123 -8.02 2.42 -16.22
N VAL A 124 -6.86 3.04 -16.01
CA VAL A 124 -6.75 4.42 -15.47
C VAL A 124 -7.57 5.39 -16.33
N ALA A 125 -7.34 5.42 -17.66
CA ALA A 125 -8.04 6.33 -18.56
C ALA A 125 -9.57 6.16 -18.52
N SER A 126 -10.06 4.92 -18.37
CA SER A 126 -11.50 4.64 -18.24
C SER A 126 -12.11 5.04 -16.88
N HIS A 127 -11.27 5.37 -15.90
CA HIS A 127 -11.68 5.73 -14.55
C HIS A 127 -11.34 7.18 -14.17
N GLU A 128 -10.68 7.92 -15.04
CA GLU A 128 -10.36 9.32 -14.80
C GLU A 128 -11.63 10.13 -14.49
N GLY A 129 -11.57 10.98 -13.47
CA GLY A 129 -12.71 11.77 -13.00
C GLY A 129 -13.76 11.00 -12.16
N LYS A 130 -13.66 9.68 -12.02
CA LYS A 130 -14.54 8.94 -11.11
C LYS A 130 -14.32 9.35 -9.66
N LYS A 131 -15.40 9.39 -8.89
CA LYS A 131 -15.39 9.89 -7.51
C LYS A 131 -14.52 9.03 -6.59
N TYR A 132 -13.90 9.70 -5.62
CA TYR A 132 -13.15 9.10 -4.53
C TYR A 132 -14.05 8.71 -3.36
N ASN A 133 -13.81 7.54 -2.75
CA ASN A 133 -14.57 7.10 -1.59
C ASN A 133 -14.06 7.73 -0.29
N TYR A 134 -14.43 8.98 -0.04
CA TYR A 134 -14.04 9.70 1.17
C TYR A 134 -14.58 9.03 2.46
N LEU A 135 -15.82 8.56 2.41
CA LEU A 135 -16.44 7.86 3.53
C LEU A 135 -15.70 6.57 3.86
N GLY A 136 -15.26 5.84 2.84
CA GLY A 136 -14.51 4.63 3.02
C GLY A 136 -13.13 4.85 3.64
N VAL A 137 -12.43 5.94 3.33
CA VAL A 137 -11.16 6.30 4.02
C VAL A 137 -11.39 6.53 5.51
N MET A 138 -12.46 7.25 5.87
CA MET A 138 -12.81 7.45 7.28
C MET A 138 -13.18 6.14 7.98
N LEU A 139 -13.80 5.19 7.27
CA LEU A 139 -14.15 3.87 7.79
C LEU A 139 -12.94 2.92 7.83
N GLN A 140 -11.91 3.14 7.01
CA GLN A 140 -10.66 2.37 7.09
C GLN A 140 -9.87 2.62 8.37
N ALA A 141 -10.00 3.80 8.98
CA ALA A 141 -9.27 4.13 10.19
C ALA A 141 -9.58 3.17 11.36
N PRO A 142 -10.84 2.97 11.78
CA PRO A 142 -11.17 1.98 12.80
C PRO A 142 -10.80 0.55 12.35
N PHE A 143 -11.02 0.19 11.08
CA PHE A 143 -10.65 -1.12 10.55
C PHE A 143 -9.14 -1.39 10.65
N ALA A 144 -8.30 -0.41 10.31
CA ALA A 144 -6.86 -0.57 10.40
C ALA A 144 -6.40 -0.84 11.84
N LEU A 145 -7.01 -0.16 12.82
CA LEU A 145 -6.70 -0.37 14.24
C LEU A 145 -7.20 -1.73 14.73
N GLU A 146 -8.45 -2.09 14.43
CA GLU A 146 -9.05 -3.36 14.82
C GLU A 146 -8.31 -4.53 14.16
N ARG A 147 -7.96 -4.41 12.88
CA ARG A 147 -7.17 -5.40 12.17
C ARG A 147 -5.81 -5.63 12.86
N ARG A 148 -5.13 -4.58 13.34
CA ARG A 148 -3.88 -4.71 14.09
C ARG A 148 -4.03 -5.51 15.36
N LEU A 149 -5.17 -5.37 16.06
CA LEU A 149 -5.47 -6.21 17.22
C LEU A 149 -5.65 -7.68 16.86
N CYS A 150 -6.32 -7.97 15.72
CA CYS A 150 -6.47 -9.33 15.23
C CYS A 150 -5.13 -9.94 14.75
N GLU A 151 -4.20 -9.11 14.28
CA GLU A 151 -2.88 -9.49 13.77
C GLU A 151 -1.81 -9.64 14.87
N LEU A 152 -2.15 -9.49 16.15
CA LEU A 152 -1.19 -9.71 17.24
C LEU A 152 -0.60 -11.13 17.15
N PRO A 153 0.71 -11.30 17.37
CA PRO A 153 1.40 -12.59 17.15
C PRO A 153 0.89 -13.73 18.05
N LEU A 154 0.25 -13.40 19.17
CA LEU A 154 -0.35 -14.38 20.08
C LEU A 154 -1.75 -14.86 19.63
N VAL A 155 -2.35 -14.24 18.61
CA VAL A 155 -3.66 -14.61 18.10
C VAL A 155 -3.49 -15.77 17.10
N PRO A 156 -4.09 -16.96 17.37
CA PRO A 156 -4.05 -18.07 16.43
C PRO A 156 -4.61 -17.69 15.06
N SER A 157 -4.06 -18.26 13.98
CA SER A 157 -4.45 -17.94 12.60
C SER A 157 -5.96 -18.06 12.35
N THR A 158 -6.60 -19.08 12.89
CA THR A 158 -8.05 -19.30 12.76
C THR A 158 -8.88 -18.21 13.43
N VAL A 159 -8.45 -17.71 14.60
CA VAL A 159 -9.11 -16.62 15.32
C VAL A 159 -8.87 -15.31 14.60
N ARG A 160 -7.64 -15.08 14.11
CA ARG A 160 -7.26 -13.92 13.30
C ARG A 160 -8.12 -13.81 12.03
N ASP A 161 -8.23 -14.92 11.27
CA ASP A 161 -9.01 -14.95 10.03
C ASP A 161 -10.50 -14.69 10.29
N PHE A 162 -11.06 -15.27 11.36
CA PHE A 162 -12.44 -15.00 11.78
C PHE A 162 -12.65 -13.55 12.18
N CYS A 163 -11.73 -12.99 12.99
CA CYS A 163 -11.74 -11.62 13.44
C CYS A 163 -11.73 -10.64 12.25
N ILE A 164 -10.78 -10.80 11.33
CA ILE A 164 -10.63 -9.94 10.17
C ILE A 164 -11.83 -10.03 9.23
N ARG A 165 -12.35 -11.25 8.97
CA ARG A 165 -13.53 -11.44 8.13
C ARG A 165 -14.79 -10.82 8.75
N GLY A 166 -14.96 -10.92 10.06
CA GLY A 166 -16.09 -10.34 10.77
C GLY A 166 -16.09 -8.81 10.65
N ILE A 167 -14.96 -8.18 10.90
CA ILE A 167 -14.79 -6.73 10.79
C ILE A 167 -14.97 -6.29 9.33
N ALA A 168 -14.34 -6.99 8.39
CA ALA A 168 -14.44 -6.72 6.97
C ALA A 168 -15.89 -6.77 6.47
N ALA A 169 -16.69 -7.75 6.88
CA ALA A 169 -18.07 -7.89 6.46
C ALA A 169 -18.94 -6.69 6.87
N VAL A 170 -18.71 -6.12 8.06
CA VAL A 170 -19.39 -4.93 8.53
C VAL A 170 -19.00 -3.71 7.70
N GLN A 171 -17.71 -3.53 7.46
CA GLN A 171 -17.21 -2.34 6.73
C GLN A 171 -17.53 -2.38 5.23
N LEU A 172 -17.42 -3.53 4.60
CA LEU A 172 -17.74 -3.70 3.18
C LEU A 172 -19.23 -3.51 2.91
N GLY A 173 -20.11 -3.82 3.90
CA GLY A 173 -21.54 -3.54 3.82
C GLY A 173 -21.91 -2.06 3.88
N LEU A 174 -21.03 -1.19 4.39
CA LEU A 174 -21.24 0.25 4.51
C LEU A 174 -20.65 1.06 3.36
N GLY A 175 -19.80 0.45 2.51
CA GLY A 175 -19.09 1.13 1.42
C GLY A 175 -19.91 1.19 0.12
N ARG A 176 -19.80 2.31 -0.63
CA ARG A 176 -20.33 2.43 -2.01
C ARG A 176 -19.35 1.81 -2.99
N ASN A 177 -19.86 1.04 -3.95
CA ASN A 177 -19.05 0.26 -4.90
C ASN A 177 -18.47 1.07 -6.08
N ASP A 178 -18.82 2.35 -6.20
CA ASP A 178 -18.47 3.22 -7.32
C ASP A 178 -17.31 4.21 -7.03
N GLN A 179 -16.65 4.05 -5.88
CA GLN A 179 -15.61 4.96 -5.41
C GLN A 179 -14.38 4.17 -4.96
N PHE A 180 -13.18 4.67 -5.28
CA PHE A 180 -11.91 4.01 -5.00
C PHE A 180 -11.15 4.69 -3.85
N PHE A 181 -10.37 3.89 -3.08
CA PHE A 181 -9.23 4.39 -2.30
C PHE A 181 -7.97 4.37 -3.13
N CYS A 182 -6.93 5.09 -2.70
CA CYS A 182 -5.66 5.12 -3.42
C CYS A 182 -5.04 3.71 -3.59
N SER A 183 -4.99 2.89 -2.54
CA SER A 183 -4.49 1.52 -2.62
C SER A 183 -5.42 0.58 -3.37
N GLN A 184 -6.75 0.70 -3.17
CA GLN A 184 -7.75 -0.07 -3.93
C GLN A 184 -7.61 0.19 -5.44
N PHE A 185 -7.44 1.45 -5.83
CA PHE A 185 -7.23 1.84 -7.22
C PHE A 185 -6.04 1.11 -7.86
N ILE A 186 -4.91 1.04 -7.12
CA ILE A 186 -3.72 0.29 -7.56
C ILE A 186 -4.04 -1.19 -7.79
N LEU A 187 -4.65 -1.83 -6.78
CA LEU A 187 -4.94 -3.26 -6.81
C LEU A 187 -5.92 -3.62 -7.94
N GLU A 188 -6.95 -2.79 -8.16
CA GLU A 188 -7.92 -3.01 -9.25
C GLU A 188 -7.28 -2.78 -10.63
N ALA A 189 -6.39 -1.80 -10.76
CA ALA A 189 -5.65 -1.58 -12.01
C ALA A 189 -4.78 -2.79 -12.36
N TYR A 190 -4.05 -3.34 -11.40
CA TYR A 190 -3.25 -4.55 -11.59
C TYR A 190 -4.10 -5.78 -11.86
N ARG A 191 -5.23 -5.93 -11.15
CA ARG A 191 -6.18 -7.02 -11.39
C ARG A 191 -6.76 -6.96 -12.81
N SER A 192 -7.11 -5.77 -13.28
CA SER A 192 -7.63 -5.57 -14.65
C SER A 192 -6.64 -5.96 -15.73
N ALA A 193 -5.33 -5.90 -15.45
CA ALA A 193 -4.25 -6.33 -16.33
C ALA A 193 -3.91 -7.83 -16.20
N GLY A 194 -4.70 -8.60 -15.46
CA GLY A 194 -4.44 -10.01 -15.22
C GLY A 194 -3.19 -10.29 -14.36
N LEU A 195 -2.79 -9.33 -13.54
CA LEU A 195 -1.62 -9.39 -12.67
C LEU A 195 -1.97 -9.02 -11.21
N PRO A 196 -2.92 -9.70 -10.56
CA PRO A 196 -3.34 -9.36 -9.22
C PRO A 196 -2.15 -9.46 -8.23
N LEU A 197 -2.01 -8.49 -7.34
CA LEU A 197 -0.96 -8.48 -6.31
C LEU A 197 -1.28 -9.45 -5.16
N THR A 198 -2.57 -9.64 -4.88
CA THR A 198 -3.11 -10.48 -3.81
C THR A 198 -4.54 -10.91 -4.13
N ASP A 199 -5.01 -12.00 -3.50
CA ASP A 199 -6.40 -12.43 -3.55
C ASP A 199 -7.29 -11.72 -2.50
N ALA A 200 -6.69 -10.95 -1.61
CA ALA A 200 -7.44 -10.17 -0.62
C ALA A 200 -8.34 -9.12 -1.29
N ASP A 201 -9.43 -8.77 -0.62
CA ASP A 201 -10.32 -7.70 -1.10
C ASP A 201 -9.54 -6.36 -1.15
N PRO A 202 -9.43 -5.71 -2.31
CA PRO A 202 -8.68 -4.46 -2.46
C PRO A 202 -9.12 -3.34 -1.53
N ARG A 203 -10.39 -3.36 -1.09
CA ARG A 203 -10.95 -2.38 -0.16
C ARG A 203 -10.38 -2.48 1.27
N LEU A 204 -9.72 -3.59 1.59
CA LEU A 204 -9.12 -3.85 2.90
C LEU A 204 -7.63 -3.52 2.95
N ILE A 205 -7.03 -3.17 1.81
CA ILE A 205 -5.59 -2.93 1.67
C ILE A 205 -5.30 -1.43 1.80
N ASN A 206 -4.40 -1.06 2.69
CA ASN A 206 -3.94 0.31 2.86
C ASN A 206 -2.55 0.54 2.21
N PRO A 207 -2.09 1.80 2.06
CA PRO A 207 -0.77 2.08 1.47
C PRO A 207 0.40 1.44 2.21
N GLY A 208 0.30 1.27 3.53
CA GLY A 208 1.31 0.57 4.33
C GLY A 208 1.40 -0.92 3.99
N ASP A 209 0.26 -1.56 3.69
CA ASP A 209 0.26 -2.95 3.24
C ASP A 209 1.00 -3.09 1.90
N LEU A 210 0.78 -2.15 0.96
CA LEU A 210 1.52 -2.13 -0.31
C LEU A 210 3.03 -1.99 -0.10
N LEU A 211 3.46 -1.16 0.87
CA LEU A 211 4.87 -1.03 1.24
C LEU A 211 5.47 -2.36 1.67
N HIS A 212 4.75 -3.10 2.52
CA HIS A 212 5.19 -4.37 3.07
C HIS A 212 4.97 -5.57 2.14
N MET A 213 4.31 -5.40 0.99
CA MET A 213 4.21 -6.46 -0.04
C MET A 213 5.57 -6.87 -0.61
N ARG A 214 6.62 -6.07 -0.43
CA ARG A 214 7.99 -6.43 -0.79
C ARG A 214 8.52 -7.61 0.01
N GLU A 215 8.22 -7.69 1.30
CA GLU A 215 8.77 -8.70 2.22
C GLU A 215 7.72 -9.72 2.70
N GLY A 216 6.45 -9.48 2.39
CA GLY A 216 5.35 -10.31 2.93
C GLY A 216 5.10 -10.09 4.42
N ASP A 217 5.43 -8.91 4.95
CA ASP A 217 5.34 -8.55 6.37
C ASP A 217 3.91 -8.28 6.86
N VAL A 218 2.90 -8.62 6.08
CA VAL A 218 1.49 -8.42 6.45
C VAL A 218 0.84 -9.77 6.71
N PRO A 219 0.60 -10.17 7.97
CA PRO A 219 0.20 -11.53 8.33
C PRO A 219 -1.13 -11.99 7.74
N SER A 220 -2.04 -11.03 7.47
CA SER A 220 -3.38 -11.29 6.95
C SER A 220 -3.49 -11.22 5.44
N ILE A 221 -2.41 -10.92 4.74
CA ILE A 221 -2.38 -10.74 3.28
C ILE A 221 -1.39 -11.71 2.66
N MET A 222 -1.91 -12.61 1.84
CA MET A 222 -1.06 -13.45 0.98
C MET A 222 -0.77 -12.69 -0.31
N ILE A 223 0.50 -12.40 -0.56
CA ILE A 223 0.97 -11.77 -1.79
C ILE A 223 1.33 -12.84 -2.83
N HIS A 224 1.03 -12.58 -4.11
CA HIS A 224 1.37 -13.52 -5.18
C HIS A 224 2.85 -13.47 -5.50
N LYS A 225 3.43 -12.28 -5.61
CA LYS A 225 4.87 -12.06 -5.75
C LYS A 225 5.34 -10.81 -5.03
N PRO A 226 6.52 -10.86 -4.39
CA PRO A 226 7.09 -9.68 -3.75
C PRO A 226 7.35 -8.56 -4.74
N LEU A 227 6.97 -7.35 -4.38
CA LEU A 227 7.32 -6.15 -5.14
C LEU A 227 8.83 -5.89 -5.02
N LYS A 228 9.45 -5.44 -6.12
CA LYS A 228 10.84 -5.02 -6.13
C LYS A 228 10.95 -3.54 -5.78
N TYR A 229 11.81 -3.20 -4.85
CA TYR A 229 12.20 -1.82 -4.59
C TYR A 229 12.92 -1.25 -5.83
N VAL A 230 12.49 -0.08 -6.30
CA VAL A 230 13.09 0.64 -7.43
C VAL A 230 14.01 1.74 -6.93
N GLY A 231 13.56 2.52 -5.97
CA GLY A 231 14.33 3.60 -5.37
C GLY A 231 13.43 4.72 -4.81
N HIS A 232 14.08 5.72 -4.20
CA HIS A 232 13.42 6.92 -3.71
C HIS A 232 13.56 8.05 -4.72
N LEU A 233 12.45 8.66 -5.13
CA LEU A 233 12.48 9.90 -5.91
C LEU A 233 12.67 11.11 -4.98
N LYS A 234 12.27 10.96 -3.70
CA LYS A 234 12.47 11.95 -2.66
C LYS A 234 12.51 11.25 -1.30
N ALA A 235 13.55 11.47 -0.54
CA ALA A 235 13.68 11.05 0.85
C ALA A 235 13.44 12.25 1.78
N ALA A 236 12.73 12.02 2.92
CA ALA A 236 12.51 13.04 3.95
C ALA A 236 13.78 13.26 4.76
#